data_a6a7167d136824d7fdeb485c4f420eb8
#
_entry.id   a6a7167d136824d7fdeb485c4f420eb8
#
_cell.length_a   1.000
_cell.length_b   1.000
_cell.length_c   1.000
_cell.angle_alpha   90.00
_cell.angle_beta   90.00
_cell.angle_gamma   90.00
#
_symmetry.space_group_name_H-M   'P 1'
#
loop_
_entity.id
_entity.type
_entity.pdbx_description
1 polymer ?
#
loop_
_entity_poly.entity_id
_entity_poly.type
_entity_poly.pdbx_seq_one_letter_code
_entity_poly.pdbx_strand_id
1 'polypeptide(L)'
;MTLHAALTHRTTYTYDKAVSLGPQTIRLRPAPYARTPVLSYALKIEPSPHFLNWQQDPQGNFLARVVFPEKVTHFDVTVDLVADMATINPFDFFLEPDAEYFPFTYDPVLEQELAPFRRLDPPGPLLAALIAESAAGRERTIDRLVALNQMVQSRTKYIVRLEPGVFTAEETLAGGCGSCRDSAWLLVNLLRHLGFAARFVSGYLIQLVADVKPLEGPAGPTSDFTDLHAWAEVYLPGAGWIGLDATSGLLTGEGHIPLAASPDPGSAAPISGLAEPSGVEFGFEMKVVRLRETPRVTKPYTDRQWIDILAMGQRVDMALQEGQVRLTMGGEPTFVSASDMEAPEWNTDALGPTKRAMAGRLIRKLVPLWSRGAALTHALGKHYPGEQLPRWALNAHWRRDGEPVWRDPLLLASDDDTGNAGYEQAARFCAALAERLHVDPALINPAFEDIHYYLWKEHRLPANVLVEDAQLRDPLARERMARVFGQGLASPVGSVLPLKRAAHGHNRFWQSGRWFLRGDALFLVPGDSPIGLRLPLESLPWADPAHMDMAMEADPF
;
A
#
# COMPACT_ATOMS: atom_id res chain seq x y z
N MET A 1 -6.00 4.47 -2.89
CA MET A 1 -6.98 4.09 -3.94
C MET A 1 -7.34 2.66 -3.70
N THR A 2 -8.61 2.31 -3.75
CA THR A 2 -9.04 0.93 -3.52
C THR A 2 -9.33 0.31 -4.89
N LEU A 3 -8.56 -0.70 -5.25
CA LEU A 3 -8.77 -1.51 -6.45
C LEU A 3 -8.93 -2.96 -6.01
N HIS A 4 -10.13 -3.50 -6.14
CA HIS A 4 -10.40 -4.90 -5.82
C HIS A 4 -10.38 -5.73 -7.11
N ALA A 5 -9.55 -6.76 -7.14
CA ALA A 5 -9.47 -7.73 -8.22
C ALA A 5 -9.94 -9.11 -7.75
N ALA A 6 -10.85 -9.70 -8.51
CA ALA A 6 -11.24 -11.09 -8.33
C ALA A 6 -10.42 -11.98 -9.26
N LEU A 7 -9.81 -13.00 -8.70
CA LEU A 7 -9.08 -14.05 -9.41
C LEU A 7 -9.86 -15.36 -9.31
N THR A 8 -10.07 -16.02 -10.44
CA THR A 8 -10.55 -17.40 -10.50
C THR A 8 -9.46 -18.25 -11.13
N HIS A 9 -9.06 -19.31 -10.42
CA HIS A 9 -8.12 -20.32 -10.88
C HIS A 9 -8.79 -21.69 -10.86
N ARG A 10 -8.80 -22.39 -11.96
CA ARG A 10 -9.26 -23.76 -12.09
C ARG A 10 -8.16 -24.64 -12.66
N THR A 11 -7.88 -25.76 -11.99
CA THR A 11 -7.01 -26.83 -12.46
C THR A 11 -7.82 -28.11 -12.57
N THR A 12 -7.72 -28.79 -13.70
CA THR A 12 -8.47 -30.01 -14.03
C THR A 12 -7.52 -31.13 -14.44
N TYR A 13 -7.70 -32.28 -13.83
CA TYR A 13 -7.07 -33.54 -14.24
C TYR A 13 -8.18 -34.49 -14.68
N THR A 14 -8.17 -34.90 -15.94
CA THR A 14 -9.10 -35.89 -16.49
C THR A 14 -8.33 -37.19 -16.75
N TYR A 15 -8.83 -38.28 -16.22
CA TYR A 15 -8.20 -39.60 -16.32
C TYR A 15 -8.91 -40.46 -17.38
N ASP A 16 -8.15 -41.21 -18.16
CA ASP A 16 -8.69 -42.13 -19.19
C ASP A 16 -9.50 -43.31 -18.60
N LYS A 17 -9.38 -43.56 -17.31
CA LYS A 17 -10.11 -44.57 -16.53
C LYS A 17 -10.32 -44.09 -15.10
N ALA A 18 -11.20 -44.77 -14.34
CA ALA A 18 -11.35 -44.49 -12.92
C ALA A 18 -10.08 -44.91 -12.15
N VAL A 19 -9.44 -43.98 -11.46
CA VAL A 19 -8.17 -44.15 -10.72
C VAL A 19 -8.34 -43.93 -9.24
N SER A 20 -7.58 -44.65 -8.43
CA SER A 20 -7.41 -44.31 -7.01
C SER A 20 -6.39 -43.19 -6.90
N LEU A 21 -6.79 -42.13 -6.20
CA LEU A 21 -5.90 -41.04 -5.81
C LEU A 21 -5.38 -41.27 -4.39
N GLY A 22 -4.07 -41.24 -4.21
CA GLY A 22 -3.48 -41.07 -2.89
C GLY A 22 -3.86 -39.69 -2.31
N PRO A 23 -3.53 -39.43 -1.05
CA PRO A 23 -3.81 -38.13 -0.47
C PRO A 23 -3.20 -36.98 -1.30
N GLN A 24 -4.05 -36.07 -1.74
CA GLN A 24 -3.65 -34.87 -2.49
C GLN A 24 -3.38 -33.73 -1.52
N THR A 25 -2.36 -32.95 -1.78
CA THR A 25 -2.00 -31.76 -1.00
C THR A 25 -2.10 -30.54 -1.89
N ILE A 26 -2.94 -29.58 -1.50
CA ILE A 26 -3.21 -28.35 -2.25
C ILE A 26 -2.69 -27.17 -1.43
N ARG A 27 -1.83 -26.34 -2.05
CA ARG A 27 -1.23 -25.14 -1.47
C ARG A 27 -1.64 -23.93 -2.29
N LEU A 28 -2.95 -23.66 -2.35
CA LEU A 28 -3.53 -22.59 -3.16
C LEU A 28 -4.25 -21.53 -2.30
N ARG A 29 -4.08 -21.60 -0.97
CA ARG A 29 -4.56 -20.57 -0.07
C ARG A 29 -3.45 -19.54 0.19
N PRO A 30 -3.73 -18.24 0.06
CA PRO A 30 -2.75 -17.19 0.35
C PRO A 30 -2.10 -17.35 1.71
N ALA A 31 -0.80 -17.19 1.73
CA ALA A 31 -0.01 -17.34 2.94
C ALA A 31 -0.34 -16.22 3.94
N PRO A 32 -0.22 -16.47 5.27
CA PRO A 32 -0.59 -15.49 6.30
C PRO A 32 0.30 -14.24 6.29
N TYR A 33 1.46 -14.30 5.64
CA TYR A 33 2.38 -13.16 5.47
C TYR A 33 2.21 -12.42 4.14
N ALA A 34 1.14 -12.71 3.36
CA ALA A 34 0.85 -11.96 2.14
C ALA A 34 0.68 -10.46 2.45
N ARG A 35 1.45 -9.62 1.74
CA ARG A 35 1.39 -8.16 1.92
C ARG A 35 0.11 -7.57 1.32
N THR A 36 -0.43 -8.22 0.29
CA THR A 36 -1.68 -7.84 -0.36
C THR A 36 -2.85 -8.40 0.44
N PRO A 37 -3.76 -7.55 0.94
CA PRO A 37 -4.91 -8.00 1.69
C PRO A 37 -5.83 -8.88 0.84
N VAL A 38 -6.19 -10.04 1.37
CA VAL A 38 -7.15 -10.97 0.75
C VAL A 38 -8.50 -10.77 1.42
N LEU A 39 -9.46 -10.25 0.66
CA LEU A 39 -10.79 -9.92 1.16
C LEU A 39 -11.73 -11.12 1.17
N SER A 40 -11.52 -12.08 0.26
CA SER A 40 -12.30 -13.31 0.17
C SER A 40 -11.47 -14.43 -0.41
N TYR A 41 -11.70 -15.64 0.05
CA TYR A 41 -11.08 -16.85 -0.45
C TYR A 41 -12.04 -18.03 -0.39
N ALA A 42 -12.15 -18.79 -1.48
CA ALA A 42 -12.89 -20.04 -1.52
C ALA A 42 -12.09 -21.12 -2.26
N LEU A 43 -12.16 -22.34 -1.76
CA LEU A 43 -11.60 -23.53 -2.40
C LEU A 43 -12.73 -24.52 -2.66
N LYS A 44 -12.93 -24.88 -3.91
CA LYS A 44 -13.86 -25.93 -4.33
C LYS A 44 -13.09 -27.10 -4.93
N ILE A 45 -13.46 -28.30 -4.53
CA ILE A 45 -12.83 -29.55 -4.99
C ILE A 45 -13.92 -30.48 -5.51
N GLU A 46 -13.67 -31.08 -6.65
CA GLU A 46 -14.55 -32.08 -7.28
C GLU A 46 -13.72 -33.31 -7.70
N PRO A 47 -14.33 -34.53 -7.68
CA PRO A 47 -15.72 -34.81 -7.37
C PRO A 47 -16.00 -34.96 -5.86
N SER A 48 -17.27 -35.02 -5.52
CA SER A 48 -17.74 -35.48 -4.20
C SER A 48 -18.13 -36.96 -4.27
N PRO A 49 -18.03 -37.72 -3.13
CA PRO A 49 -17.55 -37.28 -1.83
C PRO A 49 -16.02 -37.28 -1.72
N HIS A 50 -15.49 -36.35 -0.93
CA HIS A 50 -14.09 -36.31 -0.52
C HIS A 50 -13.95 -35.81 0.90
N PHE A 51 -12.84 -36.12 1.56
CA PHE A 51 -12.47 -35.58 2.87
C PHE A 51 -11.43 -34.48 2.68
N LEU A 52 -11.64 -33.35 3.34
CA LEU A 52 -10.72 -32.22 3.32
C LEU A 52 -10.30 -31.86 4.74
N ASN A 53 -8.99 -31.73 4.98
CA ASN A 53 -8.44 -31.28 6.23
C ASN A 53 -7.40 -30.18 5.97
N TRP A 54 -7.58 -29.03 6.63
CA TRP A 54 -6.62 -27.95 6.61
C TRP A 54 -5.51 -28.17 7.63
N GLN A 55 -4.29 -27.93 7.21
CA GLN A 55 -3.07 -28.06 8.00
C GLN A 55 -2.13 -26.89 7.70
N GLN A 56 -1.11 -26.75 8.53
CA GLN A 56 0.05 -25.91 8.22
C GLN A 56 1.30 -26.78 8.14
N ASP A 57 2.20 -26.43 7.23
CA ASP A 57 3.52 -27.05 7.16
C ASP A 57 4.51 -26.39 8.15
N PRO A 58 5.75 -26.91 8.28
CA PRO A 58 6.74 -26.31 9.18
C PRO A 58 7.11 -24.86 8.85
N GLN A 59 6.81 -24.35 7.66
CA GLN A 59 7.04 -22.96 7.23
C GLN A 59 5.80 -22.07 7.44
N GLY A 60 4.71 -22.64 7.97
CA GLY A 60 3.47 -21.92 8.24
C GLY A 60 2.55 -21.78 7.01
N ASN A 61 2.86 -22.42 5.88
CA ASN A 61 1.99 -22.39 4.71
C ASN A 61 0.70 -23.18 4.95
N PHE A 62 -0.40 -22.72 4.39
CA PHE A 62 -1.66 -23.48 4.44
C PHE A 62 -1.68 -24.63 3.45
N LEU A 63 -2.08 -25.80 3.94
CA LEU A 63 -2.23 -27.03 3.17
C LEU A 63 -3.66 -27.54 3.30
N ALA A 64 -4.33 -27.75 2.16
CA ALA A 64 -5.56 -28.55 2.12
C ALA A 64 -5.19 -29.99 1.74
N ARG A 65 -5.33 -30.91 2.70
CA ARG A 65 -5.15 -32.33 2.45
C ARG A 65 -6.50 -32.96 2.07
N VAL A 66 -6.54 -33.54 0.87
CA VAL A 66 -7.75 -34.10 0.29
C VAL A 66 -7.57 -35.59 0.08
N VAL A 67 -8.60 -36.35 0.46
CA VAL A 67 -8.64 -37.83 0.28
C VAL A 67 -9.97 -38.18 -0.36
N PHE A 68 -9.90 -38.91 -1.46
CA PHE A 68 -11.04 -39.49 -2.15
C PHE A 68 -11.25 -40.93 -1.67
N PRO A 69 -12.44 -41.28 -1.13
CA PRO A 69 -12.72 -42.63 -0.66
C PRO A 69 -12.94 -43.63 -1.81
N GLU A 70 -13.29 -43.12 -2.99
CA GLU A 70 -13.60 -43.92 -4.18
C GLU A 70 -12.69 -43.55 -5.35
N LYS A 71 -12.67 -44.40 -6.38
CA LYS A 71 -11.99 -44.13 -7.63
C LYS A 71 -12.68 -42.97 -8.37
N VAL A 72 -11.90 -42.10 -8.97
CA VAL A 72 -12.37 -40.91 -9.69
C VAL A 72 -11.91 -40.91 -11.13
N THR A 73 -12.68 -40.31 -12.03
CA THR A 73 -12.34 -40.10 -13.43
C THR A 73 -11.83 -38.68 -13.71
N HIS A 74 -11.97 -37.77 -12.74
CA HIS A 74 -11.45 -36.43 -12.81
C HIS A 74 -11.12 -35.91 -11.41
N PHE A 75 -10.29 -34.87 -11.35
CA PHE A 75 -9.96 -34.14 -10.14
C PHE A 75 -9.84 -32.66 -10.49
N ASP A 76 -10.80 -31.88 -10.03
CA ASP A 76 -10.87 -30.44 -10.27
C ASP A 76 -10.63 -29.67 -8.98
N VAL A 77 -9.82 -28.66 -9.08
CA VAL A 77 -9.53 -27.70 -8.00
C VAL A 77 -9.86 -26.31 -8.51
N THR A 78 -10.81 -25.62 -7.88
CA THR A 78 -11.15 -24.25 -8.19
C THR A 78 -10.89 -23.37 -6.99
N VAL A 79 -10.21 -22.26 -7.21
CA VAL A 79 -9.98 -21.19 -6.23
C VAL A 79 -10.61 -19.91 -6.73
N ASP A 80 -11.41 -19.29 -5.89
CA ASP A 80 -11.89 -17.93 -6.06
C ASP A 80 -11.29 -17.05 -4.97
N LEU A 81 -10.69 -15.94 -5.37
CA LEU A 81 -9.97 -15.01 -4.51
C LEU A 81 -10.34 -13.58 -4.85
N VAL A 82 -10.56 -12.75 -3.85
CA VAL A 82 -10.66 -11.29 -4.01
C VAL A 82 -9.53 -10.63 -3.24
N ALA A 83 -8.74 -9.83 -3.92
CA ALA A 83 -7.61 -9.10 -3.34
C ALA A 83 -7.79 -7.59 -3.44
N ASP A 84 -7.32 -6.86 -2.43
CA ASP A 84 -7.17 -5.41 -2.48
C ASP A 84 -5.79 -5.07 -3.07
N MET A 85 -5.79 -4.60 -4.31
CA MET A 85 -4.59 -4.27 -5.08
C MET A 85 -4.06 -2.87 -4.75
N ALA A 86 -3.96 -2.56 -3.45
CA ALA A 86 -3.34 -1.31 -3.03
C ALA A 86 -1.85 -1.32 -3.39
N THR A 87 -1.40 -0.30 -4.10
CA THR A 87 0.00 -0.19 -4.55
C THR A 87 0.97 -0.25 -3.38
N ILE A 88 1.92 -1.15 -3.46
CA ILE A 88 2.96 -1.37 -2.45
C ILE A 88 4.30 -0.87 -3.01
N ASN A 89 4.98 0.02 -2.29
CA ASN A 89 6.37 0.30 -2.60
C ASN A 89 7.23 -0.90 -2.16
N PRO A 90 7.88 -1.62 -3.07
CA PRO A 90 8.67 -2.80 -2.73
C PRO A 90 9.94 -2.45 -1.93
N PHE A 91 10.37 -1.19 -1.92
CA PHE A 91 11.52 -0.69 -1.16
C PHE A 91 11.14 -0.05 0.18
N ASP A 92 9.87 -0.15 0.62
CA ASP A 92 9.40 0.40 1.88
C ASP A 92 9.77 -0.52 3.06
N PHE A 93 11.07 -0.57 3.36
CA PHE A 93 11.63 -1.30 4.50
C PHE A 93 12.96 -0.67 4.93
N PHE A 94 13.42 -1.00 6.13
CA PHE A 94 14.70 -0.59 6.67
C PHE A 94 15.57 -1.80 6.95
N LEU A 95 16.87 -1.67 6.73
CA LEU A 95 17.85 -2.67 7.11
C LEU A 95 18.46 -2.32 8.47
N GLU A 96 18.87 -3.35 9.21
CA GLU A 96 19.78 -3.12 10.32
C GLU A 96 21.12 -2.59 9.81
N PRO A 97 21.82 -1.73 10.59
CA PRO A 97 23.06 -1.08 10.14
C PRO A 97 24.12 -2.07 9.66
N ASP A 98 24.22 -3.24 10.30
CA ASP A 98 25.19 -4.28 9.95
C ASP A 98 24.86 -5.00 8.63
N ALA A 99 23.61 -4.93 8.17
CA ALA A 99 23.14 -5.52 6.93
C ALA A 99 23.03 -4.51 5.76
N GLU A 100 23.34 -3.23 5.99
CA GLU A 100 23.25 -2.18 4.96
C GLU A 100 24.22 -2.42 3.80
N TYR A 101 25.34 -3.06 4.09
CA TYR A 101 26.38 -3.39 3.12
C TYR A 101 26.63 -4.89 3.05
N PHE A 102 26.69 -5.40 1.84
CA PHE A 102 27.11 -6.77 1.55
C PHE A 102 28.67 -6.83 1.41
N PRO A 103 29.35 -7.90 1.88
CA PRO A 103 28.79 -9.04 2.64
C PRO A 103 28.55 -8.68 4.12
N PHE A 104 27.51 -9.29 4.68
CA PHE A 104 27.18 -9.21 6.10
C PHE A 104 27.02 -10.62 6.69
N THR A 105 26.95 -10.73 8.01
CA THR A 105 26.70 -11.99 8.71
C THR A 105 25.42 -11.89 9.52
N TYR A 106 24.64 -12.96 9.55
CA TYR A 106 23.47 -13.05 10.43
C TYR A 106 23.89 -13.18 11.89
N ASP A 107 23.08 -12.65 12.79
CA ASP A 107 23.20 -12.94 14.21
C ASP A 107 23.16 -14.46 14.44
N PRO A 108 23.93 -15.02 15.40
CA PRO A 108 24.02 -16.46 15.63
C PRO A 108 22.69 -17.16 15.88
N VAL A 109 21.73 -16.51 16.55
CA VAL A 109 20.39 -17.08 16.78
C VAL A 109 19.62 -17.11 15.47
N LEU A 110 19.61 -16.00 14.75
CA LEU A 110 18.97 -15.87 13.45
C LEU A 110 19.59 -16.80 12.40
N GLU A 111 20.90 -16.98 12.42
CA GLU A 111 21.60 -17.92 11.54
C GLU A 111 21.11 -19.36 11.75
N GLN A 112 20.89 -19.77 12.99
CA GLN A 112 20.37 -21.09 13.32
C GLN A 112 18.91 -21.25 12.83
N GLU A 113 18.07 -20.25 12.99
CA GLU A 113 16.69 -20.27 12.50
C GLU A 113 16.61 -20.29 10.97
N LEU A 114 17.54 -19.62 10.30
CA LEU A 114 17.63 -19.54 8.84
C LEU A 114 18.40 -20.72 8.21
N ALA A 115 18.93 -21.65 8.99
CA ALA A 115 19.77 -22.77 8.49
C ALA A 115 19.15 -23.55 7.30
N PRO A 116 17.83 -23.87 7.26
CA PRO A 116 17.23 -24.55 6.12
C PRO A 116 17.31 -23.73 4.83
N PHE A 117 17.26 -22.41 4.93
CA PHE A 117 17.27 -21.47 3.82
C PHE A 117 18.68 -21.05 3.37
N ARG A 118 19.70 -21.57 4.03
CA ARG A 118 21.12 -21.40 3.70
C ARG A 118 21.79 -22.70 3.26
N ARG A 119 21.02 -23.80 3.19
CA ARG A 119 21.54 -25.09 2.71
C ARG A 119 22.07 -24.94 1.30
N LEU A 120 23.30 -25.38 1.08
CA LEU A 120 24.00 -25.38 -0.20
C LEU A 120 24.00 -26.77 -0.80
N ASP A 121 23.66 -26.85 -2.09
CA ASP A 121 23.95 -28.02 -2.90
C ASP A 121 25.27 -27.77 -3.67
N PRO A 122 26.07 -28.80 -3.96
CA PRO A 122 27.32 -28.61 -4.71
C PRO A 122 27.04 -27.94 -6.05
N PRO A 123 27.70 -26.82 -6.39
CA PRO A 123 27.44 -26.12 -7.65
C PRO A 123 28.05 -26.90 -8.82
N GLY A 124 27.32 -26.97 -9.93
CA GLY A 124 27.88 -27.39 -11.20
C GLY A 124 28.81 -26.31 -11.81
N PRO A 125 29.50 -26.62 -12.92
CA PRO A 125 30.49 -25.70 -13.49
C PRO A 125 29.94 -24.34 -13.88
N LEU A 126 28.72 -24.27 -14.44
CA LEU A 126 28.10 -23.01 -14.88
C LEU A 126 27.65 -22.18 -13.69
N LEU A 127 27.05 -22.81 -12.69
CA LEU A 127 26.68 -22.12 -11.46
C LEU A 127 27.93 -21.63 -10.70
N ALA A 128 28.99 -22.43 -10.63
CA ALA A 128 30.25 -22.01 -10.01
C ALA A 128 30.87 -20.80 -10.74
N ALA A 129 30.81 -20.77 -12.06
CA ALA A 129 31.26 -19.61 -12.85
C ALA A 129 30.40 -18.37 -12.56
N LEU A 130 29.08 -18.52 -12.47
CA LEU A 130 28.15 -17.45 -12.15
C LEU A 130 28.40 -16.90 -10.73
N ILE A 131 28.65 -17.76 -9.74
CA ILE A 131 29.02 -17.37 -8.38
C ILE A 131 30.31 -16.57 -8.39
N ALA A 132 31.33 -17.02 -9.10
CA ALA A 132 32.62 -16.33 -9.21
C ALA A 132 32.50 -14.95 -9.85
N GLU A 133 31.72 -14.85 -10.94
CA GLU A 133 31.40 -13.56 -11.59
C GLU A 133 30.62 -12.64 -10.67
N SER A 134 29.76 -13.22 -9.86
CA SER A 134 28.96 -12.51 -8.88
C SER A 134 29.72 -12.16 -7.59
N ALA A 135 30.97 -12.55 -7.41
CA ALA A 135 31.78 -12.16 -6.27
C ALA A 135 32.14 -10.68 -6.38
N ALA A 136 31.56 -9.85 -5.54
CA ALA A 136 31.83 -8.41 -5.51
C ALA A 136 32.48 -8.00 -4.19
N GLY A 137 33.10 -6.82 -4.20
CA GLY A 137 33.54 -6.15 -2.98
C GLY A 137 32.38 -5.65 -2.13
N ARG A 138 32.70 -4.73 -1.21
CA ARG A 138 31.68 -4.11 -0.35
C ARG A 138 30.80 -3.16 -1.15
N GLU A 139 29.51 -3.43 -1.18
CA GLU A 139 28.49 -2.59 -1.84
C GLU A 139 27.18 -2.58 -1.03
N ARG A 140 26.24 -1.70 -1.35
CA ARG A 140 24.95 -1.67 -0.66
C ARG A 140 24.16 -2.96 -0.94
N THR A 141 23.64 -3.56 0.10
CA THR A 141 22.94 -4.86 0.03
C THR A 141 21.78 -4.84 -0.98
N ILE A 142 21.01 -3.75 -1.00
CA ILE A 142 19.85 -3.63 -1.92
C ILE A 142 20.31 -3.52 -3.37
N ASP A 143 21.31 -2.70 -3.65
CA ASP A 143 21.87 -2.52 -5.01
C ASP A 143 22.39 -3.88 -5.52
N ARG A 144 23.05 -4.61 -4.63
CA ARG A 144 23.53 -5.98 -4.90
C ARG A 144 22.40 -6.92 -5.29
N LEU A 145 21.33 -6.97 -4.50
CA LEU A 145 20.19 -7.86 -4.75
C LEU A 145 19.47 -7.52 -6.06
N VAL A 146 19.29 -6.24 -6.34
CA VAL A 146 18.72 -5.77 -7.61
C VAL A 146 19.60 -6.23 -8.78
N ALA A 147 20.92 -6.03 -8.69
CA ALA A 147 21.85 -6.44 -9.74
C ALA A 147 21.85 -7.96 -9.97
N LEU A 148 21.83 -8.78 -8.90
CA LEU A 148 21.75 -10.24 -9.00
C LEU A 148 20.44 -10.71 -9.64
N ASN A 149 19.32 -10.10 -9.27
CA ASN A 149 18.02 -10.42 -9.84
C ASN A 149 17.99 -10.11 -11.35
N GLN A 150 18.44 -8.93 -11.74
CA GLN A 150 18.55 -8.52 -13.14
C GLN A 150 19.54 -9.40 -13.93
N MET A 151 20.62 -9.81 -13.30
CA MET A 151 21.60 -10.72 -13.91
C MET A 151 20.97 -12.06 -14.26
N VAL A 152 20.19 -12.67 -13.35
CA VAL A 152 19.48 -13.93 -13.62
C VAL A 152 18.43 -13.71 -14.71
N GLN A 153 17.66 -12.64 -14.62
CA GLN A 153 16.67 -12.29 -15.64
C GLN A 153 17.27 -12.17 -17.03
N SER A 154 18.41 -11.49 -17.17
CA SER A 154 19.07 -11.28 -18.46
C SER A 154 19.67 -12.56 -19.07
N ARG A 155 19.97 -13.57 -18.24
CA ARG A 155 20.59 -14.84 -18.66
C ARG A 155 19.58 -15.95 -18.92
N THR A 156 18.33 -15.78 -18.50
CA THR A 156 17.30 -16.79 -18.59
C THR A 156 16.15 -16.29 -19.45
N LYS A 157 16.07 -16.74 -20.70
CA LYS A 157 14.93 -16.43 -21.57
C LYS A 157 13.69 -17.13 -21.01
N TYR A 158 12.65 -16.38 -20.71
CA TYR A 158 11.39 -16.95 -20.23
C TYR A 158 10.73 -17.84 -21.28
N ILE A 159 10.32 -19.04 -20.86
CA ILE A 159 9.51 -19.98 -21.63
C ILE A 159 8.36 -20.52 -20.77
N VAL A 160 7.20 -20.75 -21.38
CA VAL A 160 6.11 -21.48 -20.73
C VAL A 160 6.45 -22.97 -20.73
N ARG A 161 6.47 -23.59 -19.56
CA ARG A 161 6.78 -25.00 -19.39
C ARG A 161 5.73 -25.65 -18.50
N LEU A 162 4.97 -26.56 -19.06
CA LEU A 162 3.87 -27.27 -18.36
C LEU A 162 4.33 -28.59 -17.72
N GLU A 163 5.50 -29.10 -18.09
CA GLU A 163 6.06 -30.31 -17.50
C GLU A 163 6.28 -30.12 -15.99
N PRO A 164 5.98 -31.16 -15.18
CA PRO A 164 6.19 -31.10 -13.74
C PRO A 164 7.67 -30.95 -13.38
N GLY A 165 7.91 -30.44 -12.17
CA GLY A 165 9.24 -30.26 -11.61
C GLY A 165 9.89 -28.91 -11.94
N VAL A 166 11.09 -28.72 -11.44
CA VAL A 166 11.90 -27.52 -11.57
C VAL A 166 13.27 -27.93 -12.07
N PHE A 167 13.81 -27.23 -13.05
CA PHE A 167 15.18 -27.44 -13.51
C PHE A 167 16.17 -27.11 -12.41
N THR A 168 17.26 -27.84 -12.36
CA THR A 168 18.41 -27.46 -11.55
C THR A 168 19.00 -26.13 -12.05
N ALA A 169 19.74 -25.44 -11.19
CA ALA A 169 20.44 -24.21 -11.58
C ALA A 169 21.36 -24.44 -12.82
N GLU A 170 22.00 -25.60 -12.88
CA GLU A 170 22.89 -25.98 -13.98
C GLU A 170 22.13 -26.19 -15.29
N GLU A 171 20.99 -26.90 -15.26
CA GLU A 171 20.14 -27.12 -16.45
C GLU A 171 19.58 -25.78 -16.98
N THR A 172 19.14 -24.90 -16.07
CA THR A 172 18.63 -23.56 -16.44
C THR A 172 19.72 -22.74 -17.13
N LEU A 173 20.93 -22.73 -16.58
CA LEU A 173 22.07 -22.01 -17.16
C LEU A 173 22.53 -22.62 -18.48
N ALA A 174 22.59 -23.95 -18.58
CA ALA A 174 22.98 -24.65 -19.81
C ALA A 174 21.99 -24.41 -20.95
N GLY A 175 20.68 -24.38 -20.63
CA GLY A 175 19.64 -24.08 -21.61
C GLY A 175 19.50 -22.61 -21.97
N GLY A 176 19.97 -21.71 -21.12
CA GLY A 176 19.77 -20.26 -21.26
C GLY A 176 18.30 -19.85 -21.27
N CYS A 177 17.40 -20.74 -20.82
CA CYS A 177 15.97 -20.52 -20.78
C CYS A 177 15.32 -21.33 -19.64
N GLY A 178 14.16 -20.86 -19.18
CA GLY A 178 13.40 -21.53 -18.12
C GLY A 178 12.05 -20.87 -17.88
N SER A 179 11.20 -21.56 -17.13
CA SER A 179 9.97 -20.98 -16.59
C SER A 179 10.26 -20.12 -15.37
N CYS A 180 9.25 -19.46 -14.82
CA CYS A 180 9.38 -18.69 -13.57
C CYS A 180 9.96 -19.54 -12.42
N ARG A 181 9.58 -20.84 -12.34
CA ARG A 181 10.08 -21.76 -11.32
C ARG A 181 11.59 -21.99 -11.45
N ASP A 182 12.06 -22.16 -12.68
CA ASP A 182 13.45 -22.49 -12.99
C ASP A 182 14.35 -21.27 -12.71
N SER A 183 13.93 -20.08 -13.13
CA SER A 183 14.61 -18.82 -12.87
C SER A 183 14.64 -18.47 -11.38
N ALA A 184 13.51 -18.67 -10.67
CA ALA A 184 13.44 -18.45 -9.23
C ALA A 184 14.38 -19.40 -8.47
N TRP A 185 14.43 -20.68 -8.85
CA TRP A 185 15.30 -21.65 -8.21
C TRP A 185 16.79 -21.39 -8.50
N LEU A 186 17.12 -20.95 -9.70
CA LEU A 186 18.47 -20.47 -10.03
C LEU A 186 18.89 -19.31 -9.13
N LEU A 187 18.00 -18.32 -8.96
CA LEU A 187 18.27 -17.15 -8.10
C LEU A 187 18.43 -17.57 -6.64
N VAL A 188 17.58 -18.46 -6.11
CA VAL A 188 17.71 -18.99 -4.74
C VAL A 188 19.07 -19.64 -4.53
N ASN A 189 19.51 -20.48 -5.47
CA ASN A 189 20.83 -21.14 -5.38
C ASN A 189 21.97 -20.11 -5.41
N LEU A 190 21.93 -19.16 -6.33
CA LEU A 190 22.92 -18.08 -6.41
C LEU A 190 23.02 -17.28 -5.11
N LEU A 191 21.88 -16.85 -4.58
CA LEU A 191 21.82 -16.08 -3.33
C LEU A 191 22.41 -16.84 -2.15
N ARG A 192 22.08 -18.15 -2.03
CA ARG A 192 22.62 -18.99 -0.96
C ARG A 192 24.14 -19.16 -1.04
N HIS A 193 24.68 -19.37 -2.24
CA HIS A 193 26.13 -19.47 -2.43
C HIS A 193 26.87 -18.17 -2.16
N LEU A 194 26.18 -17.04 -2.26
CA LEU A 194 26.70 -15.72 -1.88
C LEU A 194 26.53 -15.42 -0.37
N GLY A 195 25.93 -16.34 0.40
CA GLY A 195 25.80 -16.20 1.86
C GLY A 195 24.44 -15.67 2.34
N PHE A 196 23.51 -15.36 1.45
CA PHE A 196 22.16 -14.98 1.85
C PHE A 196 21.30 -16.19 2.25
N ALA A 197 20.41 -15.99 3.21
CA ALA A 197 19.30 -16.91 3.43
C ALA A 197 18.22 -16.65 2.37
N ALA A 198 17.92 -17.65 1.53
CA ALA A 198 16.97 -17.50 0.45
C ALA A 198 16.00 -18.68 0.39
N ARG A 199 14.75 -18.41 -0.01
CA ARG A 199 13.69 -19.42 -0.15
C ARG A 199 12.96 -19.29 -1.48
N PHE A 200 12.40 -20.40 -1.92
CA PHE A 200 11.56 -20.47 -3.08
C PHE A 200 10.11 -20.19 -2.69
N VAL A 201 9.41 -19.38 -3.47
CA VAL A 201 8.00 -19.05 -3.25
C VAL A 201 7.19 -19.38 -4.49
N SER A 202 6.07 -20.07 -4.29
CA SER A 202 5.01 -20.19 -5.28
C SER A 202 3.83 -19.30 -4.88
N GLY A 203 3.18 -18.70 -5.86
CA GLY A 203 2.07 -17.78 -5.60
C GLY A 203 1.24 -17.47 -6.84
N TYR A 204 0.30 -16.56 -6.68
CA TYR A 204 -0.38 -15.93 -7.79
C TYR A 204 0.34 -14.65 -8.19
N LEU A 205 0.37 -14.39 -9.49
CA LEU A 205 0.73 -13.10 -10.05
C LEU A 205 -0.52 -12.48 -10.67
N ILE A 206 -0.90 -11.30 -10.21
CA ILE A 206 -1.95 -10.48 -10.83
C ILE A 206 -1.28 -9.25 -11.42
N GLN A 207 -1.39 -9.07 -12.73
CA GLN A 207 -0.91 -7.88 -13.41
C GLN A 207 -2.07 -7.18 -14.12
N LEU A 208 -2.30 -5.95 -13.74
CA LEU A 208 -3.35 -5.12 -14.28
C LEU A 208 -2.75 -4.08 -15.24
N VAL A 209 -3.48 -3.79 -16.29
CA VAL A 209 -3.11 -2.73 -17.25
C VAL A 209 -3.06 -1.40 -16.52
N ALA A 210 -1.97 -0.68 -16.64
CA ALA A 210 -1.85 0.65 -16.09
C ALA A 210 -2.70 1.65 -16.89
N ASP A 211 -3.44 2.52 -16.20
CA ASP A 211 -4.23 3.58 -16.84
C ASP A 211 -3.37 4.59 -17.59
N VAL A 212 -2.16 4.81 -17.08
CA VAL A 212 -1.16 5.70 -17.67
C VAL A 212 0.11 4.92 -17.91
N LYS A 213 0.57 4.89 -19.16
CA LYS A 213 1.84 4.24 -19.50
C LYS A 213 3.00 4.96 -18.80
N PRO A 214 3.94 4.22 -18.21
CA PRO A 214 5.13 4.83 -17.62
C PRO A 214 5.92 5.57 -18.70
N LEU A 215 6.51 6.71 -18.33
CA LEU A 215 7.36 7.49 -19.22
C LEU A 215 8.70 6.79 -19.49
N GLU A 216 9.17 6.01 -18.52
CA GLU A 216 10.41 5.23 -18.57
C GLU A 216 10.15 3.85 -17.95
N GLY A 217 10.90 2.85 -18.42
CA GLY A 217 10.79 1.47 -17.94
C GLY A 217 9.87 0.56 -18.77
N PRO A 218 9.63 -0.67 -18.34
CA PRO A 218 8.83 -1.65 -19.08
C PRO A 218 7.36 -1.20 -19.20
N ALA A 219 6.78 -1.40 -20.37
CA ALA A 219 5.44 -0.91 -20.72
C ALA A 219 4.28 -1.56 -19.93
N GLY A 220 4.54 -2.56 -19.10
CA GLY A 220 3.50 -3.33 -18.42
C GLY A 220 2.68 -4.23 -19.37
N PRO A 221 1.68 -4.94 -18.85
CA PRO A 221 0.83 -5.81 -19.65
C PRO A 221 -0.12 -5.02 -20.55
N THR A 222 -0.51 -5.61 -21.68
CA THR A 222 -1.50 -5.04 -22.61
C THR A 222 -2.94 -5.39 -22.28
N SER A 223 -3.14 -6.38 -21.40
CA SER A 223 -4.44 -6.80 -20.86
C SER A 223 -4.25 -7.24 -19.42
N ASP A 224 -5.29 -7.09 -18.61
CA ASP A 224 -5.29 -7.65 -17.25
C ASP A 224 -5.11 -9.17 -17.36
N PHE A 225 -4.14 -9.72 -16.61
CA PHE A 225 -3.93 -11.17 -16.58
C PHE A 225 -3.49 -11.64 -15.19
N THR A 226 -3.63 -12.93 -14.97
CA THR A 226 -3.16 -13.61 -13.76
C THR A 226 -2.62 -14.98 -14.13
N ASP A 227 -1.64 -15.44 -13.38
CA ASP A 227 -1.04 -16.76 -13.53
C ASP A 227 -0.52 -17.29 -12.20
N LEU A 228 -0.30 -18.62 -12.14
CA LEU A 228 0.57 -19.19 -11.12
C LEU A 228 2.01 -18.79 -11.41
N HIS A 229 2.69 -18.29 -10.40
CA HIS A 229 4.01 -17.72 -10.52
C HIS A 229 4.96 -18.24 -9.44
N ALA A 230 6.24 -18.05 -9.66
CA ALA A 230 7.26 -18.36 -8.68
C ALA A 230 8.35 -17.30 -8.67
N TRP A 231 8.86 -17.01 -7.46
CA TRP A 231 9.94 -16.06 -7.23
C TRP A 231 10.85 -16.52 -6.10
N ALA A 232 11.93 -15.80 -5.89
CA ALA A 232 12.82 -15.98 -4.76
C ALA A 232 12.51 -14.97 -3.67
N GLU A 233 12.66 -15.34 -2.41
CA GLU A 233 12.72 -14.40 -1.30
C GLU A 233 14.04 -14.52 -0.56
N VAL A 234 14.60 -13.39 -0.16
CA VAL A 234 15.82 -13.27 0.63
C VAL A 234 15.51 -12.67 1.98
N TYR A 235 16.09 -13.22 3.04
CA TYR A 235 15.93 -12.66 4.39
C TYR A 235 16.98 -11.59 4.65
N LEU A 236 16.51 -10.40 5.03
CA LEU A 236 17.38 -9.28 5.37
C LEU A 236 17.12 -8.84 6.82
N PRO A 237 18.16 -8.73 7.67
CA PRO A 237 18.00 -8.19 9.01
C PRO A 237 17.36 -6.81 8.99
N GLY A 238 16.32 -6.61 9.81
CA GLY A 238 15.51 -5.40 9.86
C GLY A 238 14.34 -5.36 8.87
N ALA A 239 14.44 -6.04 7.72
CA ALA A 239 13.39 -6.04 6.68
C ALA A 239 12.58 -7.35 6.62
N GLY A 240 13.13 -8.45 7.11
CA GLY A 240 12.53 -9.77 6.96
C GLY A 240 12.68 -10.34 5.53
N TRP A 241 11.67 -11.08 5.06
CA TRP A 241 11.68 -11.70 3.74
C TRP A 241 11.30 -10.70 2.65
N ILE A 242 12.20 -10.47 1.70
CA ILE A 242 12.03 -9.56 0.55
C ILE A 242 11.99 -10.39 -0.73
N GLY A 243 10.96 -10.18 -1.54
CA GLY A 243 10.73 -10.92 -2.78
C GLY A 243 11.48 -10.34 -3.98
N LEU A 244 12.07 -11.23 -4.77
CA LEU A 244 12.83 -10.95 -5.99
C LEU A 244 12.27 -11.81 -7.12
N ASP A 245 11.64 -11.20 -8.10
CA ASP A 245 11.11 -11.90 -9.26
C ASP A 245 12.15 -11.96 -10.37
N ALA A 246 12.77 -13.10 -10.54
CA ALA A 246 13.79 -13.35 -11.55
C ALA A 246 13.25 -13.36 -12.99
N THR A 247 11.93 -13.40 -13.18
CA THR A 247 11.31 -13.33 -14.51
C THR A 247 11.22 -11.89 -15.01
N SER A 248 10.84 -10.98 -14.14
CA SER A 248 10.74 -9.54 -14.45
C SER A 248 12.04 -8.77 -14.16
N GLY A 249 12.92 -9.29 -13.31
CA GLY A 249 14.09 -8.58 -12.79
C GLY A 249 13.78 -7.53 -11.73
N LEU A 250 12.53 -7.49 -11.24
CA LEU A 250 12.02 -6.52 -10.26
C LEU A 250 11.81 -7.16 -8.88
N LEU A 251 11.64 -6.33 -7.87
CA LEU A 251 11.15 -6.78 -6.57
C LEU A 251 9.65 -7.06 -6.65
N THR A 252 9.17 -7.96 -5.78
CA THR A 252 7.74 -8.29 -5.72
C THR A 252 6.92 -7.13 -5.15
N GLY A 253 5.79 -6.85 -5.79
CA GLY A 253 4.82 -5.83 -5.40
C GLY A 253 3.45 -6.44 -5.05
N GLU A 254 2.42 -5.62 -5.04
CA GLU A 254 1.04 -5.99 -4.70
C GLU A 254 0.46 -7.12 -5.56
N GLY A 255 0.93 -7.28 -6.78
CA GLY A 255 0.50 -8.36 -7.68
C GLY A 255 1.00 -9.75 -7.29
N HIS A 256 2.00 -9.84 -6.42
CA HIS A 256 2.59 -11.11 -5.99
C HIS A 256 1.93 -11.58 -4.70
N ILE A 257 1.02 -12.53 -4.80
CA ILE A 257 0.30 -13.11 -3.65
C ILE A 257 0.91 -14.46 -3.31
N PRO A 258 1.73 -14.58 -2.25
CA PRO A 258 2.38 -15.83 -1.90
C PRO A 258 1.36 -16.87 -1.43
N LEU A 259 1.54 -18.10 -1.87
CA LEU A 259 0.77 -19.27 -1.47
C LEU A 259 1.57 -20.21 -0.59
N ALA A 260 2.82 -20.49 -0.99
CA ALA A 260 3.73 -21.30 -0.19
C ALA A 260 5.18 -20.86 -0.39
N ALA A 261 5.91 -20.73 0.70
CA ALA A 261 7.35 -20.51 0.71
C ALA A 261 8.05 -21.70 1.35
N SER A 262 9.18 -22.10 0.77
CA SER A 262 9.89 -23.30 1.23
C SER A 262 11.39 -23.22 0.90
N PRO A 263 12.25 -23.89 1.68
CA PRO A 263 13.65 -24.06 1.29
C PRO A 263 13.85 -24.91 0.03
N ASP A 264 12.86 -25.70 -0.38
CA ASP A 264 12.91 -26.58 -1.54
C ASP A 264 11.67 -26.40 -2.43
N PRO A 265 11.80 -26.25 -3.77
CA PRO A 265 10.68 -25.96 -4.65
C PRO A 265 9.61 -27.06 -4.66
N GLY A 266 9.98 -28.31 -4.41
CA GLY A 266 9.02 -29.42 -4.34
C GLY A 266 8.01 -29.27 -3.21
N SER A 267 8.43 -28.69 -2.09
CA SER A 267 7.57 -28.42 -0.92
C SER A 267 6.65 -27.21 -1.09
N ALA A 268 6.89 -26.37 -2.12
CA ALA A 268 6.03 -25.25 -2.47
C ALA A 268 5.12 -25.52 -3.69
N ALA A 269 5.09 -26.76 -4.19
CA ALA A 269 4.26 -27.10 -5.34
C ALA A 269 2.77 -26.84 -5.05
N PRO A 270 2.03 -26.15 -5.94
CA PRO A 270 0.64 -25.78 -5.74
C PRO A 270 -0.29 -26.97 -5.47
N ILE A 271 -0.12 -28.03 -6.24
CA ILE A 271 -0.83 -29.30 -6.07
C ILE A 271 0.18 -30.45 -6.15
N SER A 272 0.12 -31.35 -5.21
CA SER A 272 0.98 -32.55 -5.17
C SER A 272 0.22 -33.72 -4.60
N GLY A 273 0.51 -34.91 -5.13
CA GLY A 273 -0.13 -36.16 -4.71
C GLY A 273 0.29 -37.31 -5.61
N LEU A 274 -0.29 -38.49 -5.37
CA LEU A 274 -0.07 -39.70 -6.17
C LEU A 274 -1.39 -40.12 -6.81
N ALA A 275 -1.30 -40.68 -8.00
CA ALA A 275 -2.41 -41.30 -8.71
C ALA A 275 -1.99 -42.68 -9.23
N GLU A 276 -2.95 -43.58 -9.37
CA GLU A 276 -2.70 -44.83 -10.13
C GLU A 276 -2.22 -44.46 -11.55
N PRO A 277 -1.34 -45.28 -12.15
CA PRO A 277 -0.90 -45.10 -13.53
C PRO A 277 -2.09 -45.07 -14.50
N SER A 278 -2.22 -43.96 -15.24
CA SER A 278 -3.30 -43.71 -16.20
C SER A 278 -2.86 -42.66 -17.23
N GLY A 279 -3.56 -42.58 -18.35
CA GLY A 279 -3.52 -41.38 -19.19
C GLY A 279 -4.17 -40.20 -18.43
N VAL A 280 -3.50 -39.06 -18.48
CA VAL A 280 -3.97 -37.83 -17.79
C VAL A 280 -4.01 -36.70 -18.80
N GLU A 281 -5.16 -36.09 -18.95
CA GLU A 281 -5.30 -34.78 -19.60
C GLU A 281 -5.31 -33.69 -18.53
N PHE A 282 -4.37 -32.76 -18.66
CA PHE A 282 -4.20 -31.63 -17.73
C PHE A 282 -4.71 -30.36 -18.38
N GLY A 283 -5.60 -29.66 -17.68
CA GLY A 283 -6.11 -28.35 -18.06
C GLY A 283 -6.00 -27.35 -16.92
N PHE A 284 -5.81 -26.09 -17.25
CA PHE A 284 -5.94 -25.00 -16.30
C PHE A 284 -6.55 -23.78 -16.95
N GLU A 285 -7.25 -23.01 -16.16
CA GLU A 285 -7.84 -21.72 -16.55
C GLU A 285 -7.59 -20.72 -15.44
N MET A 286 -7.14 -19.54 -15.82
CA MET A 286 -6.94 -18.43 -14.88
C MET A 286 -7.56 -17.17 -15.44
N LYS A 287 -8.31 -16.46 -14.58
CA LYS A 287 -9.02 -15.26 -14.95
C LYS A 287 -8.92 -14.23 -13.83
N VAL A 288 -8.74 -12.98 -14.22
CA VAL A 288 -8.85 -11.84 -13.28
C VAL A 288 -9.89 -10.85 -13.79
N VAL A 289 -10.64 -10.27 -12.85
CA VAL A 289 -11.67 -9.26 -13.14
C VAL A 289 -11.58 -8.17 -12.08
N ARG A 290 -11.61 -6.92 -12.51
CA ARG A 290 -11.71 -5.77 -11.60
C ARG A 290 -13.14 -5.68 -11.07
N LEU A 291 -13.30 -5.81 -9.75
CA LEU A 291 -14.62 -5.72 -9.10
C LEU A 291 -14.96 -4.28 -8.71
N ARG A 292 -13.99 -3.56 -8.21
CA ARG A 292 -14.13 -2.18 -7.78
C ARG A 292 -12.88 -1.41 -8.11
N GLU A 293 -13.07 -0.28 -8.74
CA GLU A 293 -12.01 0.67 -8.99
C GLU A 293 -12.51 2.06 -8.57
N THR A 294 -11.75 2.71 -7.70
CA THR A 294 -12.05 4.11 -7.36
C THR A 294 -11.61 4.97 -8.53
N PRO A 295 -12.52 5.68 -9.20
CA PRO A 295 -12.17 6.47 -10.36
C PRO A 295 -11.07 7.48 -10.02
N ARG A 296 -10.01 7.51 -10.81
CA ARG A 296 -9.04 8.60 -10.77
C ARG A 296 -9.71 9.81 -11.40
N VAL A 297 -9.65 10.94 -10.72
CA VAL A 297 -10.00 12.22 -11.35
C VAL A 297 -8.85 12.58 -12.29
N THR A 298 -8.90 12.09 -13.51
CA THR A 298 -7.77 12.14 -14.44
C THR A 298 -7.71 13.42 -15.25
N LYS A 299 -8.81 14.19 -15.39
CA LYS A 299 -8.81 15.43 -16.15
C LYS A 299 -9.80 16.44 -15.57
N PRO A 300 -9.43 17.18 -14.51
CA PRO A 300 -10.29 18.26 -14.00
C PRO A 300 -10.37 19.45 -14.96
N TYR A 301 -9.53 19.47 -16.00
CA TYR A 301 -9.41 20.55 -16.98
C TYR A 301 -9.77 20.06 -18.38
N THR A 302 -10.36 20.96 -19.19
CA THR A 302 -10.50 20.74 -20.63
C THR A 302 -9.12 20.79 -21.30
N ASP A 303 -9.00 20.22 -22.51
CA ASP A 303 -7.73 20.21 -23.24
C ASP A 303 -7.19 21.65 -23.48
N ARG A 304 -8.07 22.61 -23.72
CA ARG A 304 -7.70 24.03 -23.85
C ARG A 304 -7.16 24.60 -22.54
N GLN A 305 -7.84 24.34 -21.41
CA GLN A 305 -7.35 24.77 -20.11
C GLN A 305 -6.01 24.13 -19.77
N TRP A 306 -5.81 22.87 -20.17
CA TRP A 306 -4.53 22.20 -19.95
C TRP A 306 -3.40 22.83 -20.76
N ILE A 307 -3.63 23.20 -22.02
CA ILE A 307 -2.67 23.94 -22.83
C ILE A 307 -2.31 25.29 -22.18
N ASP A 308 -3.31 26.01 -21.68
CA ASP A 308 -3.11 27.31 -21.01
C ASP A 308 -2.30 27.13 -19.70
N ILE A 309 -2.54 26.04 -18.94
CA ILE A 309 -1.77 25.69 -17.73
C ILE A 309 -0.31 25.38 -18.09
N LEU A 310 -0.07 24.59 -19.13
CA LEU A 310 1.29 24.28 -19.58
C LEU A 310 2.04 25.55 -20.04
N ALA A 311 1.38 26.43 -20.80
CA ALA A 311 1.96 27.70 -21.21
C ALA A 311 2.25 28.63 -20.02
N MET A 312 1.43 28.57 -18.96
CA MET A 312 1.69 29.27 -17.71
C MET A 312 2.91 28.66 -17.00
N GLY A 313 3.01 27.33 -16.93
CA GLY A 313 4.15 26.61 -16.36
C GLY A 313 5.46 27.02 -17.00
N GLN A 314 5.52 27.08 -18.32
CA GLN A 314 6.71 27.54 -19.06
C GLN A 314 7.12 28.97 -18.73
N ARG A 315 6.14 29.88 -18.55
CA ARG A 315 6.41 31.26 -18.11
C ARG A 315 6.96 31.31 -16.70
N VAL A 316 6.44 30.47 -15.82
CA VAL A 316 6.95 30.34 -14.44
C VAL A 316 8.38 29.81 -14.46
N ASP A 317 8.67 28.79 -15.26
CA ASP A 317 10.02 28.23 -15.41
C ASP A 317 11.03 29.28 -15.88
N MET A 318 10.67 30.09 -16.87
CA MET A 318 11.52 31.19 -17.31
C MET A 318 11.77 32.21 -16.20
N ALA A 319 10.73 32.61 -15.46
CA ALA A 319 10.86 33.54 -14.36
C ALA A 319 11.71 32.99 -13.20
N LEU A 320 11.62 31.68 -12.94
CA LEU A 320 12.46 30.99 -11.96
C LEU A 320 13.93 30.98 -12.39
N GLN A 321 14.20 30.70 -13.67
CA GLN A 321 15.55 30.74 -14.23
C GLN A 321 16.16 32.15 -14.20
N GLU A 322 15.42 33.18 -14.61
CA GLU A 322 15.83 34.57 -14.56
C GLU A 322 16.10 35.05 -13.12
N GLY A 323 15.27 34.60 -12.17
CA GLY A 323 15.42 34.89 -10.75
C GLY A 323 16.47 34.05 -10.03
N GLN A 324 17.13 33.12 -10.73
CA GLN A 324 18.07 32.13 -10.15
C GLN A 324 17.47 31.32 -8.98
N VAL A 325 16.17 31.08 -9.02
CA VAL A 325 15.48 30.28 -8.01
C VAL A 325 15.71 28.80 -8.30
N ARG A 326 16.25 28.09 -7.32
CA ARG A 326 16.40 26.62 -7.39
C ARG A 326 15.21 25.95 -6.73
N LEU A 327 14.64 24.99 -7.45
CA LEU A 327 13.63 24.10 -6.91
C LEU A 327 14.29 22.76 -6.61
N THR A 328 14.09 22.25 -5.38
CA THR A 328 14.44 20.86 -5.05
C THR A 328 13.16 20.05 -5.08
N MET A 329 13.20 18.94 -5.81
CA MET A 329 12.10 17.99 -5.86
C MET A 329 12.48 16.76 -5.04
N GLY A 330 11.75 16.54 -3.95
CA GLY A 330 11.81 15.29 -3.20
C GLY A 330 10.40 14.78 -3.02
N GLY A 331 9.80 14.24 -4.08
CA GLY A 331 8.37 13.91 -4.09
C GLY A 331 7.45 15.12 -4.25
N GLU A 332 7.79 16.27 -3.67
CA GLU A 332 7.08 17.55 -3.82
C GLU A 332 8.09 18.69 -4.03
N PRO A 333 7.73 19.74 -4.79
CA PRO A 333 8.58 20.90 -4.94
C PRO A 333 8.82 21.58 -3.59
N THR A 334 10.07 21.72 -3.19
CA THR A 334 10.45 22.39 -1.96
C THR A 334 11.31 23.60 -2.29
N PHE A 335 10.93 24.77 -1.76
CA PHE A 335 11.74 25.98 -1.85
C PHE A 335 12.76 25.97 -0.72
N VAL A 336 14.03 26.10 -1.07
CA VAL A 336 15.12 26.16 -0.10
C VAL A 336 15.74 27.56 -0.16
N SER A 337 16.07 28.14 0.99
CA SER A 337 16.78 29.40 1.03
C SER A 337 18.19 29.22 0.47
N ALA A 338 18.57 30.03 -0.53
CA ALA A 338 19.92 30.02 -1.09
C ALA A 338 20.97 30.58 -0.11
N SER A 339 20.54 31.37 0.88
CA SER A 339 21.42 31.99 1.87
C SER A 339 21.55 31.17 3.17
N ASP A 340 20.66 30.20 3.40
CA ASP A 340 20.63 29.40 4.61
C ASP A 340 19.98 28.03 4.33
N MET A 341 20.73 27.16 3.68
CA MET A 341 20.27 25.81 3.34
C MET A 341 20.39 24.80 4.49
N GLU A 342 21.17 25.13 5.51
CA GLU A 342 21.48 24.24 6.63
C GLU A 342 20.49 24.38 7.80
N ALA A 343 19.63 25.41 7.78
CA ALA A 343 18.65 25.60 8.85
C ALA A 343 17.69 24.40 8.96
N PRO A 344 17.32 24.03 10.19
CA PRO A 344 16.42 22.90 10.43
C PRO A 344 15.10 22.96 9.65
N GLU A 345 14.54 24.16 9.46
CA GLU A 345 13.30 24.36 8.69
C GLU A 345 13.37 23.94 7.22
N TRP A 346 14.58 23.70 6.68
CA TRP A 346 14.80 23.21 5.32
C TRP A 346 15.15 21.73 5.26
N ASN A 347 15.56 21.13 6.37
CA ASN A 347 16.10 19.76 6.40
C ASN A 347 15.34 18.83 7.34
N THR A 348 15.15 19.23 8.60
CA THR A 348 14.64 18.35 9.67
C THR A 348 13.28 18.76 10.21
N ASP A 349 12.91 20.03 10.12
CA ASP A 349 11.65 20.55 10.63
C ASP A 349 10.64 20.75 9.50
N ALA A 350 9.40 20.36 9.73
CA ALA A 350 8.34 20.52 8.73
C ALA A 350 8.07 21.98 8.39
N LEU A 351 8.09 22.84 9.39
CA LEU A 351 7.79 24.27 9.28
C LEU A 351 8.68 25.07 10.21
N GLY A 352 9.23 26.16 9.70
CA GLY A 352 9.96 27.14 10.49
C GLY A 352 9.54 28.58 10.18
N PRO A 353 10.04 29.56 10.95
CA PRO A 353 9.59 30.95 10.85
C PRO A 353 9.87 31.55 9.47
N THR A 354 11.03 31.30 8.88
CA THR A 354 11.40 31.84 7.57
C THR A 354 10.56 31.23 6.45
N LYS A 355 10.40 29.90 6.48
CA LYS A 355 9.58 29.14 5.54
C LYS A 355 8.13 29.60 5.59
N ARG A 356 7.58 29.75 6.79
CA ARG A 356 6.22 30.24 7.02
C ARG A 356 6.04 31.67 6.50
N ALA A 357 6.98 32.55 6.80
CA ALA A 357 6.93 33.96 6.35
C ALA A 357 7.03 34.06 4.81
N MET A 358 7.92 33.30 4.17
CA MET A 358 8.05 33.27 2.71
C MET A 358 6.80 32.74 2.04
N ALA A 359 6.24 31.64 2.53
CA ALA A 359 4.99 31.05 2.02
C ALA A 359 3.82 32.03 2.20
N GLY A 360 3.73 32.70 3.34
CA GLY A 360 2.72 33.74 3.57
C GLY A 360 2.84 34.93 2.61
N ARG A 361 4.05 35.39 2.31
CA ARG A 361 4.28 36.41 1.28
C ARG A 361 3.88 35.96 -0.11
N LEU A 362 4.20 34.71 -0.45
CA LEU A 362 3.86 34.14 -1.74
C LEU A 362 2.35 34.04 -1.95
N ILE A 363 1.62 33.45 -1.01
CA ILE A 363 0.16 33.31 -1.14
C ILE A 363 -0.55 34.67 -1.21
N ARG A 364 -0.09 35.67 -0.43
CA ARG A 364 -0.64 37.04 -0.49
C ARG A 364 -0.40 37.72 -1.84
N LYS A 365 0.66 37.38 -2.56
CA LYS A 365 0.88 37.84 -3.93
C LYS A 365 0.01 37.08 -4.96
N LEU A 366 -0.28 35.82 -4.73
CA LEU A 366 -1.11 35.01 -5.63
C LEU A 366 -2.60 35.33 -5.53
N VAL A 367 -3.09 35.62 -4.32
CA VAL A 367 -4.50 35.92 -4.04
C VAL A 367 -5.10 37.00 -4.94
N PRO A 368 -4.48 38.17 -5.13
CA PRO A 368 -5.04 39.22 -6.00
C PRO A 368 -5.12 38.79 -7.47
N LEU A 369 -4.29 37.84 -7.90
CA LEU A 369 -4.22 37.40 -9.29
C LEU A 369 -5.31 36.36 -9.61
N TRP A 370 -5.57 35.43 -8.69
CA TRP A 370 -6.41 34.27 -8.97
C TRP A 370 -7.64 34.16 -8.10
N SER A 371 -7.62 34.74 -6.92
CA SER A 371 -8.64 34.50 -5.90
C SER A 371 -9.00 35.79 -5.12
N ARG A 372 -9.30 36.84 -5.87
CA ARG A 372 -9.66 38.12 -5.27
C ARG A 372 -10.78 37.95 -4.23
N GLY A 373 -10.61 38.54 -3.06
CA GLY A 373 -11.56 38.43 -1.96
C GLY A 373 -11.50 37.10 -1.19
N ALA A 374 -10.44 36.30 -1.40
CA ALA A 374 -10.25 35.05 -0.69
C ALA A 374 -10.00 35.20 0.80
N ALA A 375 -10.50 34.25 1.58
CA ALA A 375 -10.03 34.01 2.94
C ALA A 375 -8.84 33.04 2.89
N LEU A 376 -7.80 33.34 3.66
CA LEU A 376 -6.61 32.52 3.82
C LEU A 376 -6.76 31.62 5.04
N THR A 377 -6.31 30.38 4.92
CA THR A 377 -6.25 29.44 6.04
C THR A 377 -4.89 28.76 6.08
N HIS A 378 -4.44 28.43 7.28
CA HIS A 378 -3.23 27.68 7.52
C HIS A 378 -3.60 26.38 8.24
N ALA A 379 -3.23 25.26 7.65
CA ALA A 379 -3.49 23.93 8.20
C ALA A 379 -2.18 23.23 8.51
N LEU A 380 -2.13 22.53 9.64
CA LEU A 380 -0.97 21.80 10.13
C LEU A 380 -1.34 20.35 10.44
N GLY A 381 -0.36 19.45 10.34
CA GLY A 381 -0.41 18.18 11.06
C GLY A 381 -0.88 16.97 10.29
N LYS A 382 -1.00 17.01 8.97
CA LYS A 382 -1.25 15.79 8.21
C LYS A 382 0.06 15.02 8.00
N HIS A 383 0.12 13.82 8.57
CA HIS A 383 1.17 12.85 8.26
C HIS A 383 0.68 11.87 7.21
N TYR A 384 1.50 11.62 6.21
CA TYR A 384 1.27 10.55 5.25
C TYR A 384 2.11 9.32 5.63
N PRO A 385 1.65 8.11 5.30
CA PRO A 385 2.45 6.91 5.50
C PRO A 385 3.83 7.03 4.83
N GLY A 386 4.89 6.73 5.56
CA GLY A 386 6.27 6.83 5.07
C GLY A 386 6.91 8.21 5.16
N GLU A 387 6.18 9.26 5.50
CA GLU A 387 6.76 10.59 5.70
C GLU A 387 7.15 10.82 7.16
N GLN A 388 8.35 11.32 7.36
CA GLN A 388 8.88 11.61 8.69
C GLN A 388 8.31 12.88 9.29
N LEU A 389 7.94 13.84 8.46
CA LEU A 389 7.48 15.17 8.87
C LEU A 389 6.00 15.37 8.52
N PRO A 390 5.24 16.09 9.37
CA PRO A 390 3.87 16.47 9.03
C PRO A 390 3.85 17.48 7.89
N ARG A 391 2.91 17.33 7.00
CA ARG A 391 2.65 18.32 5.95
C ARG A 391 1.88 19.49 6.54
N TRP A 392 2.12 20.66 5.99
CA TRP A 392 1.36 21.86 6.27
C TRP A 392 0.94 22.53 4.95
N ALA A 393 -0.12 23.33 5.00
CA ALA A 393 -0.66 23.98 3.82
C ALA A 393 -1.12 25.41 4.15
N LEU A 394 -0.91 26.30 3.19
CA LEU A 394 -1.58 27.58 3.11
C LEU A 394 -2.62 27.51 2.00
N ASN A 395 -3.87 27.81 2.31
CA ASN A 395 -4.96 27.71 1.37
C ASN A 395 -5.66 29.05 1.19
N ALA A 396 -6.11 29.34 -0.02
CA ALA A 396 -6.96 30.46 -0.34
C ALA A 396 -8.34 29.94 -0.76
N HIS A 397 -9.38 30.38 -0.10
CA HIS A 397 -10.77 30.02 -0.38
C HIS A 397 -11.50 31.25 -0.92
N TRP A 398 -12.10 31.14 -2.11
CA TRP A 398 -12.80 32.26 -2.75
C TRP A 398 -14.13 31.80 -3.37
N ARG A 399 -14.98 32.78 -3.65
CA ARG A 399 -16.28 32.57 -4.27
C ARG A 399 -16.18 32.70 -5.78
N ARG A 400 -16.94 31.89 -6.52
CA ARG A 400 -17.01 31.95 -8.00
C ARG A 400 -17.69 33.21 -8.52
N ASP A 401 -18.55 33.84 -7.71
CA ASP A 401 -19.27 35.07 -8.06
C ASP A 401 -18.42 36.34 -7.89
N GLY A 402 -17.18 36.21 -7.42
CA GLY A 402 -16.24 37.31 -7.22
C GLY A 402 -16.49 38.13 -5.96
N GLU A 403 -17.55 37.84 -5.20
CA GLU A 403 -17.79 38.47 -3.92
C GLU A 403 -16.77 38.01 -2.86
N PRO A 404 -16.30 38.88 -1.97
CA PRO A 404 -15.42 38.49 -0.88
C PRO A 404 -16.04 37.41 0.01
N VAL A 405 -15.25 36.43 0.45
CA VAL A 405 -15.69 35.43 1.43
C VAL A 405 -16.07 36.11 2.75
N TRP A 406 -15.27 37.11 3.16
CA TRP A 406 -15.56 38.00 4.31
C TRP A 406 -15.82 39.40 3.81
N ARG A 407 -16.97 39.98 4.18
CA ARG A 407 -17.33 41.33 3.84
C ARG A 407 -16.53 42.38 4.64
N ASP A 408 -16.20 42.04 5.87
CA ASP A 408 -15.38 42.85 6.75
C ASP A 408 -14.05 42.18 7.07
N PRO A 409 -12.94 42.59 6.45
CA PRO A 409 -11.62 42.01 6.70
C PRO A 409 -11.13 42.16 8.13
N LEU A 410 -11.66 43.10 8.89
CA LEU A 410 -11.29 43.35 10.29
C LEU A 410 -11.79 42.24 11.23
N LEU A 411 -12.72 41.41 10.76
CA LEU A 411 -13.21 40.24 11.49
C LEU A 411 -12.34 38.99 11.29
N LEU A 412 -11.35 39.06 10.40
CA LEU A 412 -10.40 37.94 10.21
C LEU A 412 -9.29 38.03 11.27
N ALA A 413 -8.99 36.89 11.88
CA ALA A 413 -7.83 36.79 12.76
C ALA A 413 -6.53 37.04 11.98
N SER A 414 -5.56 37.67 12.62
CA SER A 414 -4.21 37.78 12.10
C SER A 414 -3.46 36.46 12.22
N ASP A 415 -2.36 36.30 11.48
CA ASP A 415 -1.51 35.09 11.57
C ASP A 415 -0.93 34.87 12.98
N ASP A 416 -0.82 35.95 13.78
CA ASP A 416 -0.27 35.96 15.14
C ASP A 416 -1.36 35.84 16.21
N ASP A 417 -2.64 35.84 15.81
CA ASP A 417 -3.76 35.74 16.74
C ASP A 417 -3.98 34.25 17.10
N THR A 418 -3.55 33.88 18.29
CA THR A 418 -3.75 32.55 18.83
C THR A 418 -5.19 32.28 19.27
N GLY A 419 -6.04 33.32 19.33
CA GLY A 419 -7.48 33.28 19.63
C GLY A 419 -7.86 32.40 20.84
N ASN A 420 -8.79 32.89 21.62
CA ASN A 420 -9.37 32.11 22.73
C ASN A 420 -10.66 31.36 22.32
N ALA A 421 -10.84 31.10 21.01
CA ALA A 421 -12.00 30.41 20.51
C ALA A 421 -11.82 28.87 20.64
N GLY A 422 -12.70 28.23 21.38
CA GLY A 422 -12.74 26.81 21.61
C GLY A 422 -14.05 26.18 21.16
N TYR A 423 -14.34 24.98 21.69
CA TYR A 423 -15.56 24.24 21.37
C TYR A 423 -16.84 25.02 21.60
N GLU A 424 -16.94 25.78 22.71
CA GLU A 424 -18.16 26.55 23.01
C GLU A 424 -18.48 27.60 21.95
N GLN A 425 -17.44 28.27 21.40
CA GLN A 425 -17.61 29.24 20.32
C GLN A 425 -18.01 28.55 19.03
N ALA A 426 -17.40 27.41 18.72
CA ALA A 426 -17.76 26.59 17.56
C ALA A 426 -19.19 26.07 17.64
N ALA A 427 -19.61 25.58 18.80
CA ALA A 427 -20.98 25.10 19.03
C ALA A 427 -22.01 26.26 18.87
N ARG A 428 -21.75 27.44 19.44
CA ARG A 428 -22.61 28.61 19.26
C ARG A 428 -22.68 29.07 17.81
N PHE A 429 -21.56 29.01 17.07
CA PHE A 429 -21.54 29.30 15.64
C PHE A 429 -22.38 28.31 14.85
N CYS A 430 -22.22 27.00 15.10
CA CYS A 430 -23.01 25.97 14.44
C CYS A 430 -24.51 26.09 14.76
N ALA A 431 -24.87 26.43 15.98
CA ALA A 431 -26.28 26.66 16.37
C ALA A 431 -26.88 27.86 15.60
N ALA A 432 -26.17 28.97 15.56
CA ALA A 432 -26.61 30.16 14.82
C ALA A 432 -26.67 29.89 13.29
N LEU A 433 -25.76 29.08 12.77
CA LEU A 433 -25.80 28.67 11.38
C LEU A 433 -27.00 27.75 11.08
N ALA A 434 -27.26 26.76 11.94
CA ALA A 434 -28.41 25.87 11.81
C ALA A 434 -29.73 26.66 11.78
N GLU A 435 -29.89 27.62 12.70
CA GLU A 435 -31.04 28.49 12.77
C GLU A 435 -31.21 29.29 11.46
N ARG A 436 -30.15 29.91 10.95
CA ARG A 436 -30.19 30.70 9.70
C ARG A 436 -30.47 29.85 8.47
N LEU A 437 -30.05 28.60 8.49
CA LEU A 437 -30.32 27.62 7.40
C LEU A 437 -31.65 26.91 7.58
N HIS A 438 -32.40 27.20 8.65
CA HIS A 438 -33.66 26.53 9.02
C HIS A 438 -33.50 25.01 9.16
N VAL A 439 -32.39 24.59 9.74
CA VAL A 439 -32.07 23.19 10.06
C VAL A 439 -32.19 22.99 11.57
N ASP A 440 -32.53 21.78 11.98
CA ASP A 440 -32.66 21.48 13.41
C ASP A 440 -31.30 21.51 14.11
N PRO A 441 -31.08 22.36 15.12
CA PRO A 441 -29.85 22.39 15.89
C PRO A 441 -29.52 21.09 16.62
N ALA A 442 -30.52 20.23 16.90
CA ALA A 442 -30.31 18.90 17.49
C ALA A 442 -29.50 17.94 16.59
N LEU A 443 -29.28 18.30 15.31
CA LEU A 443 -28.46 17.56 14.38
C LEU A 443 -26.96 17.94 14.42
N ILE A 444 -26.59 18.88 15.27
CA ILE A 444 -25.19 19.26 15.50
C ILE A 444 -24.52 18.17 16.33
N ASN A 445 -23.39 17.67 15.86
CA ASN A 445 -22.61 16.64 16.53
C ASN A 445 -21.35 17.26 17.15
N PRO A 446 -21.11 17.07 18.47
CA PRO A 446 -19.80 17.34 19.04
C PRO A 446 -18.78 16.36 18.46
N ALA A 447 -17.59 16.86 18.14
CA ALA A 447 -16.53 16.08 17.55
C ALA A 447 -15.32 16.01 18.49
N PHE A 448 -14.75 14.82 18.61
CA PHE A 448 -13.64 14.51 19.49
C PHE A 448 -12.41 14.17 18.66
N GLU A 449 -11.23 14.42 19.17
CA GLU A 449 -10.00 13.95 18.54
C GLU A 449 -9.81 12.45 18.81
N ASP A 450 -9.46 11.67 17.78
CA ASP A 450 -9.40 10.22 17.86
C ASP A 450 -8.13 9.75 18.61
N ILE A 451 -8.29 9.37 19.86
CA ILE A 451 -7.21 8.81 20.69
C ILE A 451 -6.68 7.48 20.11
N HIS A 452 -7.55 6.65 19.53
CA HIS A 452 -7.14 5.36 18.96
C HIS A 452 -6.20 5.54 17.75
N TYR A 453 -6.36 6.61 17.00
CA TYR A 453 -5.44 6.95 15.91
C TYR A 453 -4.01 7.15 16.43
N TYR A 454 -3.83 7.84 17.54
CA TYR A 454 -2.51 8.06 18.13
C TYR A 454 -1.95 6.79 18.75
N LEU A 455 -2.76 6.02 19.47
CA LEU A 455 -2.37 4.72 20.03
C LEU A 455 -1.95 3.74 18.93
N TRP A 456 -2.70 3.70 17.82
CA TRP A 456 -2.36 2.87 16.67
C TRP A 456 -1.02 3.28 16.03
N LYS A 457 -0.76 4.57 15.97
CA LYS A 457 0.51 5.11 15.49
C LYS A 457 1.67 4.73 16.40
N GLU A 458 1.46 4.74 17.72
CA GLU A 458 2.44 4.30 18.71
C GLU A 458 2.72 2.80 18.66
N HIS A 459 1.72 1.98 18.42
CA HIS A 459 1.91 0.52 18.31
C HIS A 459 2.86 0.10 17.18
N ARG A 460 3.20 0.99 16.29
CA ARG A 460 4.26 0.77 15.29
C ARG A 460 5.66 1.07 15.81
N LEU A 461 5.78 1.54 17.03
CA LEU A 461 7.07 1.77 17.65
C LEU A 461 7.55 0.50 18.34
N PRO A 462 8.83 0.13 18.21
CA PRO A 462 9.42 -0.93 19.01
C PRO A 462 9.20 -0.67 20.51
N ALA A 463 8.89 -1.70 21.28
CA ALA A 463 8.51 -1.60 22.69
C ALA A 463 9.60 -0.99 23.60
N ASN A 464 10.82 -0.83 23.13
CA ASN A 464 12.00 -0.31 23.83
C ASN A 464 12.42 1.09 23.39
N VAL A 465 11.63 1.77 22.55
CA VAL A 465 11.91 3.15 22.12
C VAL A 465 11.27 4.10 23.13
N LEU A 466 12.06 4.97 23.72
CA LEU A 466 11.55 6.04 24.57
C LEU A 466 10.65 6.97 23.73
N VAL A 467 9.59 7.49 24.35
CA VAL A 467 8.64 8.42 23.70
C VAL A 467 9.39 9.59 23.05
N GLU A 468 10.52 9.99 23.60
CA GLU A 468 11.42 11.04 23.11
C GLU A 468 12.20 10.64 21.86
N ASP A 469 12.45 9.34 21.67
CA ASP A 469 13.14 8.76 20.49
C ASP A 469 12.16 8.24 19.44
N ALA A 470 10.88 8.21 19.76
CA ALA A 470 9.84 7.80 18.83
C ALA A 470 9.73 8.79 17.66
N GLN A 471 9.05 8.37 16.60
CA GLN A 471 8.69 9.24 15.48
C GLN A 471 7.83 10.47 15.88
N LEU A 472 7.49 10.59 17.14
CA LEU A 472 7.02 11.80 17.80
C LEU A 472 8.15 12.80 18.09
N ARG A 473 9.21 12.78 17.30
CA ARG A 473 10.26 13.80 17.31
C ARG A 473 9.73 15.18 16.90
N ASP A 474 8.65 15.17 16.14
CA ASP A 474 7.95 16.41 15.85
C ASP A 474 7.32 16.99 17.13
N PRO A 475 7.78 18.17 17.57
CA PRO A 475 7.24 18.84 18.75
C PRO A 475 5.73 19.06 18.70
N LEU A 476 5.20 19.37 17.49
CA LEU A 476 3.78 19.59 17.27
C LEU A 476 2.94 18.33 17.48
N ALA A 477 3.43 17.18 16.99
CA ALA A 477 2.72 15.90 17.18
C ALA A 477 2.73 15.49 18.67
N ARG A 478 3.84 15.73 19.39
CA ARG A 478 3.92 15.48 20.84
C ARG A 478 3.00 16.38 21.65
N GLU A 479 3.00 17.67 21.36
CA GLU A 479 2.12 18.63 22.02
C GLU A 479 0.65 18.29 21.76
N ARG A 480 0.32 17.92 20.53
CA ARG A 480 -1.02 17.51 20.14
C ARG A 480 -1.46 16.26 20.89
N MET A 481 -0.61 15.24 20.97
CA MET A 481 -0.91 14.02 21.72
C MET A 481 -1.07 14.29 23.21
N ALA A 482 -0.17 15.08 23.81
CA ALA A 482 -0.26 15.47 25.21
C ALA A 482 -1.58 16.23 25.51
N ARG A 483 -2.00 17.11 24.58
CA ARG A 483 -3.26 17.82 24.67
C ARG A 483 -4.47 16.88 24.59
N VAL A 484 -4.47 15.93 23.65
CA VAL A 484 -5.55 14.94 23.50
C VAL A 484 -5.69 14.06 24.75
N PHE A 485 -4.58 13.56 25.29
CA PHE A 485 -4.59 12.80 26.54
C PHE A 485 -5.02 13.65 27.74
N GLY A 486 -4.63 14.94 27.77
CA GLY A 486 -5.01 15.87 28.82
C GLY A 486 -6.48 16.28 28.81
N GLN A 487 -7.09 16.37 27.63
CA GLN A 487 -8.50 16.71 27.47
C GLN A 487 -9.42 15.52 27.81
N GLY A 488 -8.99 14.30 27.50
CA GLY A 488 -9.82 13.11 27.58
C GLY A 488 -10.97 13.09 26.56
N LEU A 489 -11.70 11.98 26.51
CA LEU A 489 -12.85 11.79 25.60
C LEU A 489 -14.08 12.65 25.95
N ALA A 490 -14.07 13.29 27.11
CA ALA A 490 -15.18 14.15 27.56
C ALA A 490 -15.15 15.57 27.00
N SER A 491 -14.03 15.97 26.39
CA SER A 491 -13.86 17.35 25.89
C SER A 491 -13.85 17.37 24.36
N PRO A 492 -14.95 17.82 23.72
CA PRO A 492 -14.99 17.91 22.26
C PRO A 492 -14.03 19.02 21.78
N VAL A 493 -13.42 18.78 20.62
CA VAL A 493 -12.48 19.71 19.96
C VAL A 493 -13.13 20.49 18.82
N GLY A 494 -14.34 20.11 18.42
CA GLY A 494 -15.03 20.73 17.31
C GLY A 494 -16.53 20.45 17.33
N SER A 495 -17.23 21.07 16.39
CA SER A 495 -18.67 20.95 16.19
C SER A 495 -18.95 20.69 14.71
N VAL A 496 -19.76 19.70 14.41
CA VAL A 496 -20.06 19.27 13.04
C VAL A 496 -21.56 19.31 12.78
N LEU A 497 -21.96 20.12 11.80
CA LEU A 497 -23.33 20.16 11.30
C LEU A 497 -23.36 19.51 9.92
N PRO A 498 -23.99 18.32 9.76
CA PRO A 498 -24.17 17.68 8.46
C PRO A 498 -25.09 18.55 7.58
N LEU A 499 -24.67 18.84 6.35
CA LEU A 499 -25.47 19.63 5.43
C LEU A 499 -25.48 18.97 4.04
N LYS A 500 -26.67 18.87 3.47
CA LYS A 500 -26.90 18.42 2.10
C LYS A 500 -27.66 19.49 1.36
N ARG A 501 -27.31 19.74 0.10
CA ARG A 501 -28.10 20.64 -0.75
C ARG A 501 -29.45 20.00 -1.06
N ALA A 502 -30.53 20.75 -0.84
CA ALA A 502 -31.86 20.27 -1.13
C ALA A 502 -32.04 20.06 -2.65
N ALA A 503 -32.80 19.04 -3.04
CA ALA A 503 -33.16 18.81 -4.42
C ALA A 503 -34.02 19.97 -4.96
N HIS A 504 -33.99 20.22 -6.28
CA HIS A 504 -34.82 21.23 -6.94
C HIS A 504 -36.29 21.02 -6.60
N GLY A 505 -36.94 22.10 -6.17
CA GLY A 505 -38.37 22.07 -5.81
C GLY A 505 -38.69 22.15 -4.32
N HIS A 506 -37.69 22.15 -3.43
CA HIS A 506 -37.89 22.40 -2.01
C HIS A 506 -37.74 23.90 -1.68
N ASN A 507 -38.57 24.40 -0.76
CA ASN A 507 -38.49 25.77 -0.24
C ASN A 507 -37.24 26.07 0.58
N ARG A 508 -36.35 25.10 0.79
CA ARG A 508 -35.11 25.22 1.57
C ARG A 508 -33.92 24.80 0.71
N PHE A 509 -32.87 25.61 0.77
CA PHE A 509 -31.62 25.32 0.05
C PHE A 509 -30.80 24.20 0.69
N TRP A 510 -30.92 24.01 2.01
CA TRP A 510 -30.13 23.08 2.78
C TRP A 510 -31.03 22.17 3.58
N GLN A 511 -30.61 20.93 3.68
CA GLN A 511 -31.20 19.88 4.48
C GLN A 511 -30.12 19.31 5.40
N SER A 512 -30.51 18.85 6.57
CA SER A 512 -29.68 18.08 7.46
C SER A 512 -30.38 16.80 7.85
N GLY A 513 -29.63 15.83 8.34
CA GLY A 513 -30.14 14.57 8.83
C GLY A 513 -29.28 14.03 9.95
N ARG A 514 -29.84 13.10 10.71
CA ARG A 514 -29.13 12.43 11.77
C ARG A 514 -28.04 11.54 11.17
N TRP A 515 -26.84 11.61 11.72
CA TRP A 515 -25.80 10.62 11.48
C TRP A 515 -25.86 9.52 12.52
N PHE A 516 -25.68 8.29 12.08
CA PHE A 516 -25.61 7.13 12.95
C PHE A 516 -24.13 6.86 13.21
N LEU A 517 -23.68 7.21 14.40
CA LEU A 517 -22.27 7.15 14.78
C LEU A 517 -22.02 5.87 15.59
N ARG A 518 -20.91 5.22 15.33
CA ARG A 518 -20.47 4.08 16.12
C ARG A 518 -20.09 4.57 17.53
N GLY A 519 -20.79 4.07 18.56
CA GLY A 519 -20.57 4.49 19.95
C GLY A 519 -21.05 5.90 20.28
N ASP A 520 -22.00 6.43 19.51
CA ASP A 520 -22.63 7.76 19.70
C ASP A 520 -21.65 8.95 19.74
N ALA A 521 -20.42 8.79 19.25
CA ALA A 521 -19.41 9.82 19.23
C ALA A 521 -18.79 10.01 17.83
N LEU A 522 -18.51 11.25 17.47
CA LEU A 522 -17.85 11.61 16.22
C LEU A 522 -16.36 11.85 16.47
N PHE A 523 -15.51 11.08 15.83
CA PHE A 523 -14.06 11.21 15.97
C PHE A 523 -13.43 11.83 14.72
N LEU A 524 -12.51 12.78 14.97
CA LEU A 524 -11.70 13.43 13.96
C LEU A 524 -10.26 12.94 14.06
N VAL A 525 -9.62 12.76 12.89
CA VAL A 525 -8.20 12.39 12.79
C VAL A 525 -7.38 13.57 12.27
N PRO A 526 -6.05 13.61 12.47
CA PRO A 526 -5.20 14.64 11.90
C PRO A 526 -5.39 14.81 10.40
N GLY A 527 -5.47 16.05 9.93
CA GLY A 527 -5.71 16.36 8.53
C GLY A 527 -5.30 17.79 8.18
N ASP A 528 -5.39 18.10 6.91
CA ASP A 528 -4.99 19.36 6.29
C ASP A 528 -6.12 20.41 6.22
N SER A 529 -7.17 20.24 7.02
CA SER A 529 -8.23 21.24 7.17
C SER A 529 -7.77 22.44 8.00
N PRO A 530 -8.48 23.57 7.95
CA PRO A 530 -8.14 24.77 8.77
C PRO A 530 -8.03 24.52 10.27
N ILE A 531 -8.73 23.53 10.80
CA ILE A 531 -8.63 23.15 12.22
C ILE A 531 -7.52 22.11 12.48
N GLY A 532 -6.80 21.66 11.44
CA GLY A 532 -5.78 20.63 11.55
C GLY A 532 -6.33 19.22 11.77
N LEU A 533 -7.64 19.02 11.66
CA LEU A 533 -8.35 17.76 11.82
C LEU A 533 -9.26 17.53 10.63
N ARG A 534 -9.49 16.28 10.27
CA ARG A 534 -10.42 15.89 9.21
C ARG A 534 -11.40 14.84 9.72
N LEU A 535 -12.55 14.79 9.08
CA LEU A 535 -13.55 13.77 9.29
C LEU A 535 -13.25 12.56 8.38
N PRO A 536 -12.97 11.39 8.93
CA PRO A 536 -12.78 10.17 8.13
C PRO A 536 -14.15 9.66 7.65
N LEU A 537 -14.59 10.11 6.47
CA LEU A 537 -15.91 9.80 5.92
C LEU A 537 -16.10 8.29 5.71
N GLU A 538 -15.05 7.56 5.44
CA GLU A 538 -15.05 6.10 5.30
C GLU A 538 -15.43 5.35 6.57
N SER A 539 -15.26 5.99 7.74
CA SER A 539 -15.60 5.39 9.03
C SER A 539 -17.00 5.79 9.54
N LEU A 540 -17.72 6.62 8.79
CA LEU A 540 -19.08 7.01 9.14
C LEU A 540 -20.09 6.01 8.60
N PRO A 541 -20.84 5.31 9.44
CA PRO A 541 -21.95 4.51 8.96
C PRO A 541 -23.08 5.42 8.49
N TRP A 542 -23.35 5.43 7.21
CA TRP A 542 -24.44 6.16 6.57
C TRP A 542 -25.77 5.37 6.54
N ALA A 543 -25.85 4.25 7.23
CA ALA A 543 -27.01 3.41 7.19
C ALA A 543 -28.15 4.02 8.03
N ASP A 544 -29.29 4.21 7.40
CA ASP A 544 -30.55 4.41 8.11
C ASP A 544 -30.85 3.16 8.94
N PRO A 545 -31.20 3.28 10.24
CA PRO A 545 -31.63 2.14 11.06
C PRO A 545 -32.74 1.30 10.42
N ALA A 546 -33.61 1.90 9.60
CA ALA A 546 -34.61 1.20 8.83
C ALA A 546 -34.05 0.30 7.70
N HIS A 547 -32.78 0.45 7.37
CA HIS A 547 -32.08 -0.32 6.34
C HIS A 547 -30.89 -1.09 6.92
N MET A 548 -30.86 -1.33 8.21
CA MET A 548 -29.75 -2.03 8.89
C MET A 548 -29.52 -3.46 8.39
N ASP A 549 -30.50 -4.08 7.76
CA ASP A 549 -30.34 -5.40 7.15
C ASP A 549 -29.38 -5.42 5.94
N MET A 550 -29.05 -4.25 5.40
CA MET A 550 -28.04 -4.12 4.34
C MET A 550 -26.67 -3.64 4.84
N ALA A 551 -26.58 -3.29 6.09
CA ALA A 551 -25.38 -2.65 6.61
C ALA A 551 -24.33 -3.63 7.05
N MET A 552 -24.57 -4.92 6.90
CA MET A 552 -23.64 -5.57 7.68
C MET A 552 -23.33 -6.90 7.43
N GLU A 553 -22.51 -7.02 6.58
CA GLU A 553 -21.41 -7.86 6.96
C GLU A 553 -20.46 -7.05 7.84
N ALA A 554 -20.66 -7.16 9.13
CA ALA A 554 -19.62 -6.81 10.06
C ALA A 554 -18.41 -7.61 9.63
N ASP A 555 -17.34 -6.92 9.32
CA ASP A 555 -16.03 -7.54 9.34
C ASP A 555 -15.91 -8.27 10.67
N PRO A 556 -15.78 -9.60 10.69
CA PRO A 556 -15.69 -10.37 11.92
C PRO A 556 -14.37 -10.12 12.67
N PHE A 557 -13.49 -9.25 12.17
CA PHE A 557 -12.23 -8.90 12.82
C PHE A 557 -11.93 -7.42 12.72
#